data_bf3fe852ff10dc2af50d8fcf4d8b0b58
#
_entry.id   bf3fe852ff10dc2af50d8fcf4d8b0b58
#
_cell.length_a   1.000
_cell.length_b   1.000
_cell.length_c   1.000
_cell.angle_alpha   90.00
_cell.angle_beta   90.00
_cell.angle_gamma   90.00
#
_symmetry.space_group_name_H-M   'P 1'
#
loop_
_entity.id
_entity.type
_entity.pdbx_description
1 polymer ?
#
loop_
_entity_poly.entity_id
_entity_poly.type
_entity_poly.pdbx_seq_one_letter_code
_entity_poly.pdbx_strand_id
1 'polypeptide(L)'
;MASTAYQPFDSRQPERWDRPREEAERLGSALPPLLVEAERLTSGVWLGVHGRRKAGMGETFWQFRRYRVEDSSTSIDWRQSAKSQHLFVREREWEAAETVWFWRDASASMRYASLKAVPEKWERATVLSLALASLLTRGGERIGLLGTGAPPSSGRIALRRMAHRLADPEPEESDLPPELHIKRQCELVWVSDFLQPLDAIESALKGLAYSGAHGYLVQIIDPAEEDFPFTGRARFEARSIRDTTILGRAETVKANYRRRYDAHSEAVGQFARRLGWSFLRHRTDHSPATALIALYGAIGGARAQRGF
;
A
#
# COMPACT_ATOMS: atom_id res chain seq x y z
N MET A 1 2.87 -39.60 -41.62
CA MET A 1 3.99 -39.93 -40.74
C MET A 1 4.79 -38.67 -40.52
N ALA A 2 4.55 -38.00 -39.41
CA ALA A 2 5.32 -36.80 -39.04
C ALA A 2 6.21 -37.20 -37.85
N SER A 3 7.52 -37.15 -38.09
CA SER A 3 8.59 -37.45 -37.14
C SER A 3 8.70 -36.28 -36.19
N THR A 4 8.38 -36.52 -34.93
CA THR A 4 8.63 -35.57 -33.82
C THR A 4 10.09 -35.69 -33.46
N ALA A 5 10.90 -34.72 -33.86
CA ALA A 5 12.31 -34.63 -33.49
C ALA A 5 12.38 -34.24 -31.99
N TYR A 6 12.95 -35.15 -31.20
CA TYR A 6 13.40 -34.89 -29.82
C TYR A 6 14.55 -33.89 -29.85
N GLN A 7 14.38 -32.70 -29.26
CA GLN A 7 15.50 -31.79 -29.01
C GLN A 7 16.10 -32.12 -27.64
N PRO A 8 17.41 -32.38 -27.57
CA PRO A 8 18.08 -32.62 -26.30
C PRO A 8 18.13 -31.34 -25.47
N PHE A 9 17.99 -31.50 -24.19
CA PHE A 9 18.09 -30.45 -23.17
C PHE A 9 19.48 -29.80 -23.23
N ASP A 10 19.56 -28.54 -23.63
CA ASP A 10 20.82 -27.78 -23.67
C ASP A 10 21.16 -27.32 -22.24
N SER A 11 22.19 -27.98 -21.66
CA SER A 11 22.71 -27.72 -20.33
C SER A 11 23.52 -26.41 -20.20
N ARG A 12 23.46 -25.52 -21.20
CA ARG A 12 24.19 -24.24 -21.24
C ARG A 12 23.29 -23.02 -21.03
N GLN A 13 22.06 -23.20 -20.54
CA GLN A 13 21.31 -22.04 -20.08
C GLN A 13 21.94 -21.58 -18.75
N PRO A 14 22.28 -20.27 -18.63
CA PRO A 14 22.81 -19.74 -17.38
C PRO A 14 21.81 -20.03 -16.27
N GLU A 15 22.34 -20.48 -15.16
CA GLU A 15 21.57 -20.99 -14.04
C GLU A 15 20.44 -20.03 -13.69
N ARG A 16 19.24 -20.57 -13.62
CA ARG A 16 17.97 -19.88 -13.36
C ARG A 16 17.98 -19.05 -12.06
N TRP A 17 19.07 -19.15 -11.29
CA TRP A 17 19.31 -18.49 -10.01
C TRP A 17 20.03 -17.13 -10.12
N ASP A 18 20.72 -16.82 -11.24
CA ASP A 18 21.35 -15.53 -11.44
C ASP A 18 20.36 -14.47 -11.93
N ARG A 19 19.25 -14.87 -12.56
CA ARG A 19 18.18 -13.96 -13.00
C ARG A 19 17.55 -13.12 -11.88
N PRO A 20 17.27 -13.66 -10.67
CA PRO A 20 16.72 -12.84 -9.59
C PRO A 20 17.68 -11.77 -9.10
N ARG A 21 18.98 -12.00 -9.19
CA ARG A 21 20.01 -11.04 -8.73
C ARG A 21 20.23 -9.93 -9.76
N GLU A 22 20.31 -10.25 -11.02
CA GLU A 22 20.37 -9.28 -12.12
C GLU A 22 19.05 -8.49 -12.21
N GLU A 23 17.93 -9.12 -11.94
CA GLU A 23 16.61 -8.49 -11.91
C GLU A 23 16.44 -7.62 -10.65
N ALA A 24 16.98 -8.01 -9.51
CA ALA A 24 17.07 -7.20 -8.29
C ALA A 24 18.00 -6.00 -8.47
N GLU A 25 19.14 -6.17 -9.14
CA GLU A 25 20.05 -5.06 -9.49
C GLU A 25 19.42 -4.11 -10.52
N ARG A 26 18.69 -4.66 -11.51
CA ARG A 26 17.92 -3.88 -12.49
C ARG A 26 16.73 -3.17 -11.83
N LEU A 27 16.06 -3.80 -10.88
CA LEU A 27 14.98 -3.21 -10.10
C LEU A 27 15.52 -2.19 -9.09
N GLY A 28 16.68 -2.42 -8.50
CA GLY A 28 17.38 -1.42 -7.69
C GLY A 28 17.74 -0.15 -8.50
N SER A 29 18.12 -0.33 -9.77
CA SER A 29 18.31 0.80 -10.71
C SER A 29 16.99 1.40 -11.23
N ALA A 30 15.86 0.69 -11.12
CA ALA A 30 14.53 1.15 -11.51
C ALA A 30 13.77 1.89 -10.38
N LEU A 31 14.31 1.90 -9.16
CA LEU A 31 13.75 2.63 -8.01
C LEU A 31 13.45 4.10 -8.29
N PRO A 32 14.38 4.86 -8.87
CA PRO A 32 14.10 6.23 -9.25
C PRO A 32 12.86 6.38 -10.15
N PRO A 33 12.63 5.53 -11.18
CA PRO A 33 11.42 5.59 -11.98
C PRO A 33 10.13 5.36 -11.19
N LEU A 34 10.05 4.33 -10.35
CA LEU A 34 8.86 4.05 -9.54
C LEU A 34 8.59 5.15 -8.51
N LEU A 35 9.63 5.69 -7.90
CA LEU A 35 9.51 6.83 -7.01
C LEU A 35 9.09 8.09 -7.75
N VAL A 36 9.65 8.35 -8.93
CA VAL A 36 9.26 9.49 -9.79
C VAL A 36 7.81 9.34 -10.25
N GLU A 37 7.37 8.14 -10.62
CA GLU A 37 5.97 7.86 -10.97
C GLU A 37 5.05 8.13 -9.77
N ALA A 38 5.41 7.65 -8.58
CA ALA A 38 4.68 7.91 -7.33
C ALA A 38 4.61 9.40 -7.01
N GLU A 39 5.69 10.15 -7.18
CA GLU A 39 5.72 11.60 -6.94
C GLU A 39 4.87 12.38 -7.98
N ARG A 40 4.87 11.97 -9.24
CA ARG A 40 4.01 12.54 -10.29
C ARG A 40 2.54 12.30 -9.95
N LEU A 41 2.19 11.07 -9.59
CA LEU A 41 0.85 10.70 -9.16
C LEU A 41 0.41 11.54 -7.96
N THR A 42 1.27 11.66 -6.97
CA THR A 42 1.02 12.47 -5.76
C THR A 42 0.77 13.93 -6.10
N SER A 43 1.58 14.52 -6.98
CA SER A 43 1.43 15.93 -7.36
C SER A 43 0.11 16.19 -8.08
N GLY A 44 -0.32 15.29 -8.96
CA GLY A 44 -1.62 15.36 -9.64
C GLY A 44 -2.81 15.28 -8.67
N VAL A 45 -2.75 14.36 -7.71
CA VAL A 45 -3.79 14.19 -6.69
C VAL A 45 -3.80 15.38 -5.72
N TRP A 46 -2.65 15.87 -5.28
CA TRP A 46 -2.53 17.03 -4.40
C TRP A 46 -3.20 18.28 -4.98
N LEU A 47 -2.97 18.57 -6.26
CA LEU A 47 -3.62 19.67 -6.96
C LEU A 47 -5.15 19.49 -7.05
N GLY A 48 -5.62 18.25 -7.24
CA GLY A 48 -7.05 17.96 -7.34
C GLY A 48 -7.79 18.00 -6.00
N VAL A 49 -7.17 17.54 -4.93
CA VAL A 49 -7.78 17.49 -3.58
C VAL A 49 -7.73 18.85 -2.88
N HIS A 50 -6.63 19.59 -3.02
CA HIS A 50 -6.44 20.89 -2.36
C HIS A 50 -6.92 22.10 -3.16
N GLY A 51 -7.32 21.94 -4.42
CA GLY A 51 -7.96 23.00 -5.20
C GLY A 51 -9.27 23.51 -4.58
N ARG A 52 -9.82 22.83 -3.57
CA ARG A 52 -11.03 23.22 -2.83
C ARG A 52 -10.80 23.59 -1.36
N ARG A 53 -9.59 23.53 -0.83
CA ARG A 53 -9.28 23.93 0.56
C ARG A 53 -7.98 24.71 0.62
N LYS A 54 -8.06 25.85 1.32
CA LYS A 54 -6.99 26.81 1.51
C LYS A 54 -5.67 26.14 1.90
N ALA A 55 -4.61 26.55 1.21
CA ALA A 55 -3.25 26.32 1.61
C ALA A 55 -3.05 26.73 3.08
N GLY A 56 -2.64 25.76 3.88
CA GLY A 56 -2.21 25.95 5.24
C GLY A 56 -1.13 24.90 5.51
N MET A 57 0.09 25.18 5.07
CA MET A 57 1.28 24.64 5.71
C MET A 57 1.32 25.33 7.04
N GLY A 58 0.84 24.76 8.02
CA GLY A 58 0.98 25.53 9.18
C GLY A 58 0.72 24.74 10.44
N GLU A 59 1.50 24.95 11.32
CA GLU A 59 1.20 25.07 12.72
C GLU A 59 -0.14 25.74 12.88
N THR A 60 -1.21 24.93 13.00
CA THR A 60 -2.58 25.45 13.07
C THR A 60 -2.67 26.26 14.36
N PHE A 61 -2.91 27.56 14.21
CA PHE A 61 -3.25 28.41 15.32
C PHE A 61 -4.55 27.88 15.93
N TRP A 62 -4.48 27.38 17.17
CA TRP A 62 -5.66 26.91 17.89
C TRP A 62 -6.37 28.07 18.57
N GLN A 63 -5.68 28.72 19.53
CA GLN A 63 -6.23 29.86 20.25
C GLN A 63 -5.15 30.68 20.94
N PHE A 64 -5.52 31.90 21.39
CA PHE A 64 -4.70 32.65 22.33
C PHE A 64 -5.16 32.31 23.74
N ARG A 65 -4.23 31.82 24.56
CA ARG A 65 -4.42 31.60 25.99
C ARG A 65 -3.70 32.70 26.77
N ARG A 66 -4.24 33.09 27.93
CA ARG A 66 -3.50 33.97 28.84
C ARG A 66 -2.21 33.34 29.29
N TYR A 67 -1.14 34.15 29.32
CA TYR A 67 0.17 33.79 29.85
C TYR A 67 0.07 33.34 31.30
N ARG A 68 0.75 32.27 31.67
CA ARG A 68 0.91 31.78 33.02
C ARG A 68 2.38 31.83 33.42
N VAL A 69 2.67 31.90 34.72
CA VAL A 69 4.04 32.00 35.25
C VAL A 69 4.91 30.81 34.84
N GLU A 70 4.31 29.70 34.49
CA GLU A 70 4.97 28.47 34.04
C GLU A 70 5.35 28.49 32.56
N ASP A 71 4.83 29.45 31.82
CA ASP A 71 5.11 29.56 30.38
C ASP A 71 6.47 30.27 30.13
N SER A 72 7.14 29.82 29.07
CA SER A 72 8.33 30.52 28.62
C SER A 72 7.98 31.91 28.11
N SER A 73 8.75 32.93 28.50
CA SER A 73 8.59 34.31 27.99
C SER A 73 8.78 34.42 26.46
N THR A 74 9.47 33.45 25.85
CA THR A 74 9.64 33.37 24.40
C THR A 74 8.37 32.94 23.66
N SER A 75 7.39 32.36 24.34
CA SER A 75 6.11 31.93 23.76
C SER A 75 5.05 33.04 23.72
N ILE A 76 5.36 34.23 24.28
CA ILE A 76 4.40 35.35 24.31
C ILE A 76 4.23 35.92 22.89
N ASP A 77 2.94 36.00 22.44
CA ASP A 77 2.58 36.73 21.24
C ASP A 77 2.42 38.24 21.57
N TRP A 78 3.48 38.98 21.38
CA TRP A 78 3.52 40.41 21.68
C TRP A 78 2.53 41.23 20.87
N ARG A 79 2.19 40.78 19.66
CA ARG A 79 1.23 41.48 18.78
C ARG A 79 -0.20 41.37 19.30
N GLN A 80 -0.56 40.23 19.82
CA GLN A 80 -1.89 40.02 20.43
C GLN A 80 -1.94 40.64 21.82
N SER A 81 -0.87 40.53 22.60
CA SER A 81 -0.76 41.09 23.95
C SER A 81 -0.85 42.64 23.92
N ALA A 82 -0.29 43.30 22.90
CA ALA A 82 -0.36 44.75 22.73
C ALA A 82 -1.79 45.29 22.52
N LYS A 83 -2.75 44.45 22.21
CA LYS A 83 -4.17 44.80 22.01
C LYS A 83 -5.03 44.66 23.26
N SER A 84 -4.45 44.26 24.37
CA SER A 84 -5.16 43.98 25.61
C SER A 84 -4.30 44.28 26.83
N GLN A 85 -4.89 44.29 28.01
CA GLN A 85 -4.14 44.46 29.28
C GLN A 85 -3.54 43.13 29.79
N HIS A 86 -3.59 42.05 29.01
CA HIS A 86 -3.13 40.73 29.39
C HIS A 86 -2.12 40.21 28.39
N LEU A 87 -1.13 39.46 28.88
CA LEU A 87 -0.18 38.75 28.06
C LEU A 87 -0.83 37.47 27.51
N PHE A 88 -0.65 37.21 26.21
CA PHE A 88 -1.16 36.04 25.54
C PHE A 88 -0.04 35.18 24.99
N VAL A 89 -0.21 33.87 25.13
CA VAL A 89 0.62 32.83 24.51
C VAL A 89 -0.19 32.25 23.36
N ARG A 90 0.49 32.03 22.24
CA ARG A 90 -0.09 31.31 21.11
C ARG A 90 -0.09 29.83 21.44
N GLU A 91 -1.24 29.28 21.76
CA GLU A 91 -1.42 27.84 21.84
C GLU A 91 -1.46 27.27 20.42
N ARG A 92 -0.58 26.33 20.15
CA ARG A 92 -0.55 25.54 18.93
C ARG A 92 -1.22 24.21 19.24
N GLU A 93 -2.11 23.78 18.39
CA GLU A 93 -2.62 22.41 18.45
C GLU A 93 -1.47 21.47 18.08
N TRP A 94 -1.06 20.66 19.01
CA TRP A 94 -0.16 19.55 18.75
C TRP A 94 -1.03 18.43 18.18
N GLU A 95 -1.27 18.44 16.90
CA GLU A 95 -1.67 17.21 16.21
C GLU A 95 -0.49 16.24 16.38
N ALA A 96 -0.67 15.28 17.27
CA ALA A 96 0.31 14.22 17.42
C ALA A 96 0.37 13.47 16.08
N ALA A 97 1.51 13.57 15.39
CA ALA A 97 1.70 12.92 14.10
C ALA A 97 1.29 11.45 14.21
N GLU A 98 0.26 11.06 13.48
CA GLU A 98 -0.21 9.69 13.47
C GLU A 98 0.80 8.78 12.76
N THR A 99 0.78 7.51 13.12
CA THR A 99 1.66 6.54 12.49
C THR A 99 0.86 5.66 11.56
N VAL A 100 1.24 5.65 10.29
CA VAL A 100 0.68 4.78 9.27
C VAL A 100 1.70 3.72 8.90
N TRP A 101 1.36 2.48 9.19
CA TRP A 101 2.14 1.32 8.80
C TRP A 101 1.73 0.85 7.42
N PHE A 102 2.70 0.40 6.66
CA PHE A 102 2.51 -0.20 5.35
C PHE A 102 2.96 -1.65 5.37
N TRP A 103 2.22 -2.48 4.69
CA TRP A 103 2.67 -3.80 4.32
C TRP A 103 2.27 -4.08 2.87
N ARG A 104 3.25 -4.48 2.08
CA ARG A 104 3.05 -4.88 0.68
C ARG A 104 3.45 -6.33 0.54
N ASP A 105 2.52 -7.13 0.03
CA ASP A 105 2.74 -8.51 -0.32
C ASP A 105 3.88 -8.64 -1.36
N ALA A 106 4.91 -9.41 -1.02
CA ALA A 106 6.08 -9.69 -1.87
C ALA A 106 6.04 -11.11 -2.47
N SER A 107 4.93 -11.83 -2.28
CA SER A 107 4.77 -13.20 -2.77
C SER A 107 4.92 -13.32 -4.29
N ALA A 108 5.18 -14.54 -4.74
CA ALA A 108 5.36 -14.83 -6.15
C ALA A 108 4.09 -14.54 -7.00
N SER A 109 2.89 -14.60 -6.40
CA SER A 109 1.64 -14.26 -7.07
C SER A 109 1.56 -12.81 -7.47
N MET A 110 2.20 -11.90 -6.72
CA MET A 110 2.27 -10.48 -7.02
C MET A 110 3.17 -10.16 -8.23
N ARG A 111 4.04 -11.08 -8.66
CA ARG A 111 4.88 -10.95 -9.85
C ARG A 111 4.19 -11.46 -11.10
N TYR A 112 3.05 -10.87 -11.37
CA TYR A 112 2.22 -11.25 -12.50
C TYR A 112 1.69 -10.02 -13.23
N ALA A 113 1.79 -10.06 -14.56
CA ALA A 113 1.10 -9.17 -15.49
C ALA A 113 0.65 -10.01 -16.69
N SER A 114 -0.62 -9.97 -17.03
CA SER A 114 -1.19 -10.65 -18.19
C SER A 114 -0.87 -9.97 -19.52
N LEU A 115 -0.64 -8.67 -19.49
CA LEU A 115 -0.36 -7.83 -20.63
C LEU A 115 0.97 -7.09 -20.43
N LYS A 116 1.80 -7.03 -21.49
CA LYS A 116 3.07 -6.27 -21.45
C LYS A 116 2.89 -4.77 -21.25
N ALA A 117 1.70 -4.26 -21.52
CA ALA A 117 1.37 -2.83 -21.40
C ALA A 117 0.96 -2.41 -20.00
N VAL A 118 0.73 -3.35 -19.10
CA VAL A 118 0.39 -3.06 -17.70
C VAL A 118 1.54 -3.45 -16.77
N PRO A 119 1.75 -2.74 -15.67
CA PRO A 119 2.77 -3.11 -14.70
C PRO A 119 2.40 -4.41 -13.99
N GLU A 120 3.40 -5.13 -13.48
CA GLU A 120 3.15 -6.24 -12.57
C GLU A 120 2.43 -5.76 -11.30
N LYS A 121 1.67 -6.66 -10.67
CA LYS A 121 0.89 -6.31 -9.44
C LYS A 121 1.78 -5.70 -8.35
N TRP A 122 2.99 -6.24 -8.12
CA TRP A 122 3.92 -5.71 -7.13
C TRP A 122 4.43 -4.30 -7.46
N GLU A 123 4.67 -3.98 -8.74
CA GLU A 123 5.07 -2.63 -9.16
C GLU A 123 3.94 -1.63 -8.88
N ARG A 124 2.71 -2.00 -9.25
CA ARG A 124 1.53 -1.18 -8.98
C ARG A 124 1.31 -0.98 -7.47
N ALA A 125 1.44 -2.04 -6.68
CA ALA A 125 1.36 -2.00 -5.22
C ALA A 125 2.42 -1.06 -4.62
N THR A 126 3.66 -1.14 -5.14
CA THR A 126 4.77 -0.28 -4.73
C THR A 126 4.50 1.19 -5.04
N VAL A 127 4.06 1.50 -6.28
CA VAL A 127 3.73 2.88 -6.69
C VAL A 127 2.62 3.47 -5.82
N LEU A 128 1.54 2.73 -5.58
CA LEU A 128 0.44 3.18 -4.73
C LEU A 128 0.89 3.41 -3.28
N SER A 129 1.67 2.49 -2.72
CA SER A 129 2.20 2.60 -1.36
C SER A 129 3.12 3.82 -1.20
N LEU A 130 4.04 4.04 -2.15
CA LEU A 130 4.96 5.18 -2.12
C LEU A 130 4.24 6.51 -2.35
N ALA A 131 3.26 6.54 -3.25
CA ALA A 131 2.46 7.75 -3.51
C ALA A 131 1.65 8.14 -2.27
N LEU A 132 0.99 7.18 -1.63
CA LEU A 132 0.26 7.43 -0.38
C LEU A 132 1.22 7.87 0.73
N ALA A 133 2.35 7.19 0.92
CA ALA A 133 3.36 7.55 1.90
C ALA A 133 3.91 8.98 1.67
N SER A 134 4.06 9.38 0.40
CA SER A 134 4.47 10.75 0.04
C SER A 134 3.40 11.78 0.44
N LEU A 135 2.10 11.50 0.21
CA LEU A 135 1.01 12.37 0.65
C LEU A 135 0.98 12.51 2.18
N LEU A 136 1.06 11.38 2.88
CA LEU A 136 1.01 11.34 4.35
C LEU A 136 2.21 12.08 4.97
N THR A 137 3.42 11.87 4.47
CA THR A 137 4.61 12.58 4.98
C THR A 137 4.60 14.07 4.69
N ARG A 138 3.95 14.53 3.62
CA ARG A 138 3.68 15.96 3.36
C ARG A 138 2.66 16.54 4.36
N GLY A 139 1.73 15.71 4.84
CA GLY A 139 0.80 16.05 5.92
C GLY A 139 1.43 16.02 7.32
N GLY A 140 2.72 15.69 7.44
CA GLY A 140 3.40 15.61 8.75
C GLY A 140 3.37 14.24 9.41
N GLU A 141 2.73 13.25 8.78
CA GLU A 141 2.55 11.91 9.34
C GLU A 141 3.85 11.09 9.36
N ARG A 142 3.88 10.12 10.27
CA ARG A 142 4.96 9.13 10.36
C ARG A 142 4.58 7.89 9.57
N ILE A 143 5.49 7.39 8.76
CA ILE A 143 5.31 6.16 8.00
C ILE A 143 6.27 5.07 8.50
N GLY A 144 5.81 3.83 8.51
CA GLY A 144 6.60 2.65 8.83
C GLY A 144 6.29 1.53 7.84
N LEU A 145 7.25 0.62 7.63
CA LEU A 145 7.06 -0.60 6.85
C LEU A 145 7.13 -1.79 7.79
N LEU A 146 6.09 -2.62 7.80
CA LEU A 146 6.04 -3.83 8.62
C LEU A 146 7.10 -4.84 8.16
N GLY A 147 7.54 -5.68 9.09
CA GLY A 147 8.55 -6.70 8.82
C GLY A 147 10.00 -6.18 8.83
N THR A 148 10.24 -4.87 8.77
CA THR A 148 11.60 -4.32 8.68
C THR A 148 12.30 -4.09 10.02
N GLY A 149 11.57 -4.14 11.13
CA GLY A 149 12.09 -3.78 12.46
C GLY A 149 12.45 -2.30 12.64
N ALA A 150 12.33 -1.48 11.59
CA ALA A 150 12.65 -0.06 11.64
C ALA A 150 11.50 0.75 12.28
N PRO A 151 11.81 1.73 13.16
CA PRO A 151 10.78 2.57 13.74
C PRO A 151 10.16 3.50 12.69
N PRO A 152 8.87 3.87 12.84
CA PRO A 152 8.22 4.83 11.96
C PRO A 152 8.93 6.19 12.02
N SER A 153 9.04 6.83 10.86
CA SER A 153 9.68 8.13 10.72
C SER A 153 8.94 9.00 9.69
N SER A 154 9.23 10.29 9.65
CA SER A 154 8.57 11.26 8.76
C SER A 154 9.54 11.87 7.75
N GLY A 155 8.99 12.56 6.76
CA GLY A 155 9.73 13.34 5.78
C GLY A 155 10.41 12.52 4.68
N ARG A 156 11.25 13.20 3.87
CA ARG A 156 11.85 12.60 2.65
C ARG A 156 12.80 11.43 2.94
N ILE A 157 13.45 11.42 4.10
CA ILE A 157 14.36 10.31 4.48
C ILE A 157 13.56 9.04 4.72
N ALA A 158 12.40 9.14 5.41
CA ALA A 158 11.51 8.02 5.63
C ALA A 158 11.00 7.45 4.30
N LEU A 159 10.56 8.32 3.39
CA LEU A 159 10.08 7.92 2.08
C LEU A 159 11.16 7.22 1.25
N ARG A 160 12.39 7.73 1.21
CA ARG A 160 13.51 7.09 0.53
C ARG A 160 13.84 5.72 1.12
N ARG A 161 13.87 5.60 2.44
CA ARG A 161 14.12 4.32 3.12
C ARG A 161 13.04 3.30 2.78
N MET A 162 11.77 3.72 2.80
CA MET A 162 10.65 2.88 2.38
C MET A 162 10.78 2.46 0.90
N ALA A 163 11.13 3.39 0.01
CA ALA A 163 11.31 3.11 -1.41
C ALA A 163 12.42 2.07 -1.64
N HIS A 164 13.56 2.20 -0.98
CA HIS A 164 14.64 1.20 -1.06
C HIS A 164 14.19 -0.19 -0.60
N ARG A 165 13.43 -0.26 0.49
CA ARG A 165 12.94 -1.55 1.00
C ARG A 165 11.88 -2.19 0.10
N LEU A 166 10.99 -1.39 -0.47
CA LEU A 166 9.96 -1.89 -1.39
C LEU A 166 10.50 -2.28 -2.76
N ALA A 167 11.68 -1.80 -3.14
CA ALA A 167 12.34 -2.18 -4.39
C ALA A 167 13.19 -3.43 -4.27
N ASP A 168 13.65 -3.75 -3.07
CA ASP A 168 14.39 -4.96 -2.82
C ASP A 168 13.39 -6.12 -2.64
N PRO A 169 13.24 -6.94 -3.68
CA PRO A 169 12.25 -8.01 -3.65
C PRO A 169 12.92 -9.28 -3.14
N GLU A 170 13.56 -9.25 -2.00
CA GLU A 170 13.79 -10.53 -1.36
C GLU A 170 12.41 -11.17 -1.19
N PRO A 171 12.17 -12.36 -1.77
CA PRO A 171 10.91 -13.04 -1.60
C PRO A 171 10.75 -13.30 -0.11
N GLU A 172 9.90 -12.51 0.52
CA GLU A 172 9.51 -12.81 1.89
C GLU A 172 8.85 -14.19 1.86
N GLU A 173 9.26 -15.06 2.75
CA GLU A 173 8.70 -16.42 2.88
C GLU A 173 7.20 -16.34 3.27
N SER A 174 6.74 -15.19 3.77
CA SER A 174 5.37 -14.96 4.19
C SER A 174 4.61 -14.06 3.21
N ASP A 175 3.47 -14.56 2.76
CA ASP A 175 2.47 -13.85 1.96
C ASP A 175 1.41 -13.13 2.81
N LEU A 176 1.60 -13.10 4.14
CA LEU A 176 0.77 -12.43 5.13
C LEU A 176 1.61 -11.47 5.98
N PRO A 177 1.04 -10.35 6.45
CA PRO A 177 1.75 -9.42 7.30
C PRO A 177 2.14 -10.08 8.62
N PRO A 178 3.34 -9.76 9.14
CA PRO A 178 3.76 -10.24 10.45
C PRO A 178 2.88 -9.67 11.55
N GLU A 179 2.86 -10.34 12.70
CA GLU A 179 2.16 -9.82 13.87
C GLU A 179 2.69 -8.43 14.26
N LEU A 180 1.77 -7.55 14.54
CA LEU A 180 2.05 -6.18 14.89
C LEU A 180 2.06 -6.02 16.42
N HIS A 181 3.23 -5.81 17.00
CA HIS A 181 3.37 -5.53 18.44
C HIS A 181 3.40 -4.01 18.66
N ILE A 182 2.26 -3.36 18.57
CA ILE A 182 2.15 -1.92 18.83
C ILE A 182 1.27 -1.66 20.06
N LYS A 183 1.79 -0.80 20.95
CA LYS A 183 1.11 -0.44 22.20
C LYS A 183 0.04 0.66 22.06
N ARG A 184 -0.20 1.19 20.85
CA ARG A 184 -1.11 2.32 20.59
C ARG A 184 -1.92 2.08 19.33
N GLN A 185 -3.07 2.72 19.22
CA GLN A 185 -3.85 2.78 17.99
C GLN A 185 -2.97 3.27 16.84
N CYS A 186 -2.99 2.56 15.73
CA CYS A 186 -2.26 2.90 14.52
C CYS A 186 -3.08 2.58 13.28
N GLU A 187 -2.70 3.18 12.17
CA GLU A 187 -3.28 2.88 10.87
C GLU A 187 -2.39 1.89 10.11
N LEU A 188 -2.99 0.98 9.38
CA LEU A 188 -2.30 -0.02 8.57
C LEU A 188 -2.85 -0.02 7.14
N VAL A 189 -1.97 0.14 6.18
CA VAL A 189 -2.26 -0.05 4.75
C VAL A 189 -1.67 -1.39 4.33
N TRP A 190 -2.56 -2.33 4.02
CA TRP A 190 -2.20 -3.67 3.56
C TRP A 190 -2.50 -3.81 2.08
N VAL A 191 -1.46 -3.96 1.24
CA VAL A 191 -1.56 -4.07 -0.21
C VAL A 191 -1.16 -5.48 -0.65
N SER A 192 -2.10 -6.24 -1.22
CA SER A 192 -1.92 -7.63 -1.64
C SER A 192 -2.89 -7.97 -2.78
N ASP A 193 -2.76 -9.12 -3.40
CA ASP A 193 -3.79 -9.70 -4.24
C ASP A 193 -4.85 -10.49 -3.44
N PHE A 194 -4.56 -10.78 -2.17
CA PHE A 194 -5.43 -11.53 -1.25
C PHE A 194 -5.87 -12.89 -1.81
N LEU A 195 -4.96 -13.62 -2.48
CA LEU A 195 -5.23 -14.96 -3.01
C LEU A 195 -4.92 -16.09 -2.00
N GLN A 196 -4.46 -15.75 -0.80
CA GLN A 196 -4.21 -16.68 0.30
C GLN A 196 -5.55 -17.34 0.76
N PRO A 197 -5.50 -18.46 1.49
CA PRO A 197 -6.67 -19.07 2.11
C PRO A 197 -7.44 -18.08 3.00
N LEU A 198 -8.77 -18.08 2.91
CA LEU A 198 -9.62 -17.12 3.61
C LEU A 198 -9.45 -17.15 5.14
N ASP A 199 -9.25 -18.34 5.69
CA ASP A 199 -9.01 -18.55 7.13
C ASP A 199 -7.69 -17.92 7.59
N ALA A 200 -6.65 -18.00 6.76
CA ALA A 200 -5.36 -17.36 7.03
C ALA A 200 -5.48 -15.83 6.98
N ILE A 201 -6.16 -15.28 5.97
CA ILE A 201 -6.45 -13.83 5.86
C ILE A 201 -7.27 -13.37 7.07
N GLU A 202 -8.36 -14.08 7.41
CA GLU A 202 -9.21 -13.72 8.53
C GLU A 202 -8.46 -13.73 9.86
N SER A 203 -7.60 -14.73 10.07
CA SER A 203 -6.76 -14.84 11.27
C SER A 203 -5.78 -13.67 11.37
N ALA A 204 -5.09 -13.32 10.28
CA ALA A 204 -4.17 -12.19 10.24
C ALA A 204 -4.88 -10.86 10.51
N LEU A 205 -6.06 -10.64 9.90
CA LEU A 205 -6.88 -9.45 10.12
C LEU A 205 -7.30 -9.31 11.59
N LYS A 206 -7.76 -10.41 12.21
CA LYS A 206 -8.14 -10.42 13.64
C LYS A 206 -6.96 -10.13 14.55
N GLY A 207 -5.78 -10.71 14.28
CA GLY A 207 -4.56 -10.45 15.04
C GLY A 207 -4.14 -8.98 14.99
N LEU A 208 -4.15 -8.39 13.79
CA LEU A 208 -3.81 -6.98 13.58
C LEU A 208 -4.85 -6.05 14.25
N ALA A 209 -6.14 -6.35 14.14
CA ALA A 209 -7.19 -5.57 14.79
C ALA A 209 -7.09 -5.66 16.33
N TYR A 210 -6.78 -6.84 16.86
CA TYR A 210 -6.56 -7.03 18.30
C TYR A 210 -5.35 -6.22 18.81
N SER A 211 -4.33 -6.03 17.98
CA SER A 211 -3.18 -5.17 18.28
C SER A 211 -3.50 -3.67 18.22
N GLY A 212 -4.74 -3.29 17.93
CA GLY A 212 -5.20 -1.90 17.87
C GLY A 212 -4.99 -1.22 16.54
N ALA A 213 -4.71 -1.97 15.47
CA ALA A 213 -4.62 -1.41 14.12
C ALA A 213 -6.02 -1.13 13.55
N HIS A 214 -6.12 -0.01 12.80
CA HIS A 214 -7.22 0.25 11.88
C HIS A 214 -6.72 0.10 10.44
N GLY A 215 -7.37 -0.76 9.68
CA GLY A 215 -6.82 -1.22 8.41
C GLY A 215 -7.49 -0.64 7.17
N TYR A 216 -6.67 -0.46 6.14
CA TYR A 216 -7.06 -0.15 4.77
C TYR A 216 -6.48 -1.23 3.87
N LEU A 217 -7.35 -2.12 3.38
CA LEU A 217 -6.97 -3.21 2.49
C LEU A 217 -7.06 -2.75 1.05
N VAL A 218 -6.01 -2.99 0.28
CA VAL A 218 -5.95 -2.66 -1.14
C VAL A 218 -5.66 -3.93 -1.92
N GLN A 219 -6.70 -4.46 -2.59
CA GLN A 219 -6.55 -5.61 -3.48
C GLN A 219 -6.06 -5.16 -4.84
N ILE A 220 -4.88 -5.66 -5.25
CA ILE A 220 -4.32 -5.45 -6.59
C ILE A 220 -4.71 -6.62 -7.48
N ILE A 221 -5.32 -6.31 -8.62
CA ILE A 221 -5.94 -7.28 -9.52
C ILE A 221 -5.32 -7.12 -10.91
N ASP A 222 -4.86 -8.21 -11.50
CA ASP A 222 -4.54 -8.22 -12.93
C ASP A 222 -5.83 -8.42 -13.75
N PRO A 223 -5.98 -7.74 -14.92
CA PRO A 223 -7.17 -7.88 -15.76
C PRO A 223 -7.53 -9.33 -16.09
N ALA A 224 -6.56 -10.21 -16.34
CA ALA A 224 -6.84 -11.59 -16.66
C ALA A 224 -7.30 -12.43 -15.47
N GLU A 225 -6.99 -12.03 -14.25
CA GLU A 225 -7.52 -12.68 -13.04
C GLU A 225 -9.04 -12.45 -12.89
N GLU A 226 -9.51 -11.24 -13.23
CA GLU A 226 -10.94 -10.90 -13.13
C GLU A 226 -11.72 -11.32 -14.37
N ASP A 227 -11.18 -11.07 -15.57
CA ASP A 227 -11.90 -11.29 -16.84
C ASP A 227 -11.82 -12.73 -17.34
N PHE A 228 -10.79 -13.49 -16.95
CA PHE A 228 -10.48 -14.83 -17.42
C PHE A 228 -10.60 -14.94 -18.96
N PRO A 229 -9.69 -14.30 -19.72
CA PRO A 229 -9.79 -14.21 -21.17
C PRO A 229 -9.34 -15.47 -21.91
N PHE A 230 -8.99 -16.54 -21.19
CA PHE A 230 -8.37 -17.73 -21.73
C PHE A 230 -9.40 -18.61 -22.46
N THR A 231 -9.01 -19.11 -23.64
CA THR A 231 -9.79 -20.01 -24.48
C THR A 231 -8.93 -21.17 -24.99
N GLY A 232 -9.56 -22.29 -25.34
CA GLY A 232 -8.86 -23.46 -25.83
C GLY A 232 -8.00 -24.13 -24.77
N ARG A 233 -6.89 -24.75 -25.22
CA ARG A 233 -5.95 -25.43 -24.32
C ARG A 233 -5.04 -24.41 -23.63
N ALA A 234 -5.17 -24.28 -22.33
CA ALA A 234 -4.38 -23.37 -21.50
C ALA A 234 -3.65 -24.12 -20.38
N ARG A 235 -2.42 -23.69 -20.09
CA ARG A 235 -1.61 -24.18 -18.98
C ARG A 235 -1.50 -23.06 -17.94
N PHE A 236 -1.92 -23.37 -16.73
CA PHE A 236 -1.83 -22.50 -15.57
C PHE A 236 -0.74 -22.99 -14.63
N GLU A 237 0.18 -22.13 -14.26
CA GLU A 237 1.25 -22.41 -13.33
C GLU A 237 1.06 -21.57 -12.08
N ALA A 238 0.90 -22.23 -10.93
CA ALA A 238 0.91 -21.54 -9.66
C ALA A 238 2.37 -21.16 -9.31
N ARG A 239 2.63 -19.86 -9.14
CA ARG A 239 3.98 -19.39 -8.84
C ARG A 239 4.43 -19.68 -7.40
N SER A 240 3.48 -19.77 -6.48
CA SER A 240 3.74 -20.04 -5.06
C SER A 240 3.91 -21.53 -4.74
N ILE A 241 3.22 -22.39 -5.49
CA ILE A 241 3.29 -23.85 -5.36
C ILE A 241 3.67 -24.37 -6.75
N ARG A 242 4.64 -25.25 -6.85
CA ARG A 242 5.05 -25.87 -8.14
C ARG A 242 3.94 -26.77 -8.70
N ASP A 243 2.74 -26.26 -8.77
CA ASP A 243 1.58 -26.94 -9.30
C ASP A 243 1.23 -26.38 -10.69
N THR A 244 0.94 -27.28 -11.60
CA THR A 244 0.61 -26.95 -12.98
C THR A 244 -0.70 -27.62 -13.35
N THR A 245 -1.67 -26.82 -13.71
CA THR A 245 -2.97 -27.32 -14.20
C THR A 245 -3.11 -27.06 -15.70
N ILE A 246 -3.38 -28.11 -16.46
CA ILE A 246 -3.63 -28.02 -17.89
C ILE A 246 -5.14 -28.21 -18.13
N LEU A 247 -5.76 -27.17 -18.68
CA LEU A 247 -7.17 -27.21 -19.09
C LEU A 247 -7.24 -27.43 -20.60
N GLY A 248 -8.01 -28.45 -21.03
CA GLY A 248 -8.23 -28.71 -22.45
C GLY A 248 -9.09 -27.64 -23.14
N ARG A 249 -10.05 -27.07 -22.40
CA ARG A 249 -10.94 -26.00 -22.82
C ARG A 249 -11.12 -25.01 -21.66
N ALA A 250 -10.31 -23.96 -21.63
CA ALA A 250 -10.30 -22.99 -20.54
C ALA A 250 -11.65 -22.25 -20.40
N GLU A 251 -12.33 -21.99 -21.50
CA GLU A 251 -13.63 -21.31 -21.52
C GLU A 251 -14.72 -22.06 -20.72
N THR A 252 -14.61 -23.38 -20.59
CA THR A 252 -15.62 -24.18 -19.85
C THR A 252 -15.58 -23.94 -18.34
N VAL A 253 -14.45 -23.52 -17.80
CA VAL A 253 -14.29 -23.24 -16.37
C VAL A 253 -14.49 -21.76 -16.02
N LYS A 254 -14.55 -20.87 -17.01
CA LYS A 254 -14.61 -19.41 -16.85
C LYS A 254 -15.70 -18.97 -15.86
N ALA A 255 -16.93 -19.43 -16.04
CA ALA A 255 -18.06 -19.04 -15.18
C ALA A 255 -17.85 -19.48 -13.73
N ASN A 256 -17.32 -20.69 -13.53
CA ASN A 256 -17.05 -21.22 -12.20
C ASN A 256 -15.86 -20.50 -11.53
N TYR A 257 -14.81 -20.23 -12.29
CA TYR A 257 -13.65 -19.47 -11.83
C TYR A 257 -14.06 -18.08 -11.36
N ARG A 258 -14.76 -17.31 -12.21
CA ARG A 258 -15.20 -15.95 -11.87
C ARG A 258 -16.07 -15.93 -10.61
N ARG A 259 -17.03 -16.85 -10.51
CA ARG A 259 -17.87 -16.96 -9.32
C ARG A 259 -17.05 -17.21 -8.05
N ARG A 260 -16.03 -18.09 -8.11
CA ARG A 260 -15.14 -18.36 -6.98
C ARG A 260 -14.26 -17.17 -6.64
N TYR A 261 -13.70 -16.52 -7.66
CA TYR A 261 -12.86 -15.35 -7.50
C TYR A 261 -13.64 -14.18 -6.87
N ASP A 262 -14.84 -13.90 -7.39
CA ASP A 262 -15.69 -12.84 -6.84
C ASP A 262 -16.15 -13.16 -5.42
N ALA A 263 -16.52 -14.42 -5.13
CA ALA A 263 -16.88 -14.83 -3.78
C ALA A 263 -15.73 -14.73 -2.80
N HIS A 264 -14.51 -15.04 -3.22
CA HIS A 264 -13.30 -14.90 -2.42
C HIS A 264 -13.00 -13.43 -2.10
N SER A 265 -13.00 -12.58 -3.11
CA SER A 265 -12.77 -11.13 -2.95
C SER A 265 -13.85 -10.48 -2.08
N GLU A 266 -15.12 -10.88 -2.26
CA GLU A 266 -16.23 -10.39 -1.42
C GLU A 266 -16.08 -10.84 0.03
N ALA A 267 -15.63 -12.07 0.29
CA ALA A 267 -15.36 -12.56 1.64
C ALA A 267 -14.29 -11.72 2.36
N VAL A 268 -13.18 -11.40 1.66
CA VAL A 268 -12.15 -10.49 2.19
C VAL A 268 -12.74 -9.13 2.54
N GLY A 269 -13.55 -8.56 1.63
CA GLY A 269 -14.26 -7.30 1.87
C GLY A 269 -15.20 -7.38 3.08
N GLN A 270 -15.89 -8.51 3.28
CA GLN A 270 -16.76 -8.72 4.45
C GLN A 270 -15.94 -8.82 5.75
N PHE A 271 -14.78 -9.46 5.75
CA PHE A 271 -13.90 -9.49 6.91
C PHE A 271 -13.46 -8.07 7.30
N ALA A 272 -13.03 -7.27 6.32
CA ALA A 272 -12.66 -5.88 6.55
C ALA A 272 -13.82 -5.07 7.15
N ARG A 273 -15.01 -5.13 6.54
CA ARG A 273 -16.19 -4.39 7.01
C ARG A 273 -16.60 -4.77 8.44
N ARG A 274 -16.52 -6.06 8.81
CA ARG A 274 -16.82 -6.50 10.19
C ARG A 274 -15.88 -5.90 11.24
N LEU A 275 -14.65 -5.57 10.84
CA LEU A 275 -13.67 -4.89 11.69
C LEU A 275 -13.75 -3.36 11.62
N GLY A 276 -14.68 -2.80 10.82
CA GLY A 276 -14.73 -1.36 10.54
C GLY A 276 -13.60 -0.88 9.64
N TRP A 277 -12.94 -1.77 8.90
CA TRP A 277 -11.82 -1.48 8.01
C TRP A 277 -12.30 -1.19 6.59
N SER A 278 -11.50 -0.46 5.84
CA SER A 278 -11.76 -0.18 4.43
C SER A 278 -11.20 -1.27 3.52
N PHE A 279 -11.93 -1.58 2.46
CA PHE A 279 -11.47 -2.50 1.41
C PHE A 279 -11.63 -1.84 0.04
N LEU A 280 -10.53 -1.72 -0.69
CA LEU A 280 -10.46 -1.12 -2.03
C LEU A 280 -9.93 -2.17 -3.02
N ARG A 281 -10.57 -2.28 -4.19
CA ARG A 281 -10.10 -3.09 -5.31
C ARG A 281 -9.50 -2.18 -6.37
N HIS A 282 -8.33 -2.54 -6.90
CA HIS A 282 -7.65 -1.78 -7.95
C HIS A 282 -7.09 -2.72 -9.03
N ARG A 283 -7.53 -2.53 -10.26
CA ARG A 283 -6.98 -3.24 -11.43
C ARG A 283 -5.74 -2.53 -11.96
N THR A 284 -4.75 -3.31 -12.38
CA THR A 284 -3.47 -2.78 -12.87
C THR A 284 -3.59 -1.99 -14.19
N ASP A 285 -4.63 -2.23 -14.98
CA ASP A 285 -4.94 -1.49 -16.22
C ASP A 285 -5.70 -0.17 -15.97
N HIS A 286 -6.16 0.07 -14.76
CA HIS A 286 -6.81 1.32 -14.39
C HIS A 286 -5.81 2.37 -13.87
N SER A 287 -6.24 3.64 -13.93
CA SER A 287 -5.43 4.74 -13.39
C SER A 287 -5.20 4.60 -11.87
N PRO A 288 -3.96 4.61 -11.40
CA PRO A 288 -3.67 4.56 -9.97
C PRO A 288 -4.13 5.82 -9.20
N ALA A 289 -4.37 6.92 -9.90
CA ALA A 289 -4.84 8.17 -9.27
C ALA A 289 -6.19 7.98 -8.56
N THR A 290 -7.11 7.26 -9.19
CA THR A 290 -8.44 6.99 -8.60
C THR A 290 -8.31 6.19 -7.29
N ALA A 291 -7.49 5.15 -7.28
CA ALA A 291 -7.24 4.34 -6.09
C ALA A 291 -6.56 5.17 -4.98
N LEU A 292 -5.58 6.00 -5.35
CA LEU A 292 -4.88 6.87 -4.40
C LEU A 292 -5.82 7.90 -3.75
N ILE A 293 -6.69 8.54 -4.55
CA ILE A 293 -7.69 9.50 -4.04
C ILE A 293 -8.65 8.81 -3.07
N ALA A 294 -9.17 7.63 -3.45
CA ALA A 294 -10.09 6.88 -2.62
C ALA A 294 -9.44 6.47 -1.29
N LEU A 295 -8.19 5.98 -1.34
CA LEU A 295 -7.45 5.53 -0.16
C LEU A 295 -7.08 6.70 0.77
N TYR A 296 -6.57 7.79 0.20
CA TYR A 296 -6.26 9.01 0.97
C TYR A 296 -7.53 9.61 1.61
N GLY A 297 -8.64 9.63 0.86
CA GLY A 297 -9.93 10.07 1.37
C GLY A 297 -10.49 9.18 2.48
N ALA A 298 -10.32 7.85 2.38
CA ALA A 298 -10.75 6.91 3.41
C ALA A 298 -9.97 7.14 4.73
N ILE A 299 -8.66 7.35 4.65
CA ILE A 299 -7.81 7.67 5.81
C ILE A 299 -8.29 8.98 6.48
N GLY A 300 -8.45 10.04 5.70
CA GLY A 300 -8.92 11.33 6.22
C GLY A 300 -10.34 11.28 6.80
N GLY A 301 -11.25 10.54 6.15
CA GLY A 301 -12.62 10.37 6.62
C GLY A 301 -12.73 9.58 7.93
N ALA A 302 -11.96 8.51 8.07
CA ALA A 302 -11.93 7.71 9.29
C ALA A 302 -11.37 8.50 10.49
N ARG A 303 -10.40 9.38 10.26
CA ARG A 303 -9.85 10.29 11.29
C ARG A 303 -10.90 11.31 11.74
N ALA A 304 -11.60 11.94 10.80
CA ALA A 304 -12.67 12.89 11.12
C ALA A 304 -13.80 12.27 11.96
N GLN A 305 -14.12 10.99 11.76
CA GLN A 305 -15.12 10.26 12.55
C GLN A 305 -14.63 9.87 13.95
N ARG A 306 -13.33 9.72 14.16
CA ARG A 306 -12.74 9.37 15.46
C ARG A 306 -12.54 10.58 16.39
N GLY A 307 -12.86 11.79 15.93
CA GLY A 307 -12.91 12.99 16.76
C GLY A 307 -11.55 13.63 17.03
N PHE A 308 -10.66 13.54 16.06
CA PHE A 308 -9.40 14.29 16.03
C PHE A 308 -9.51 15.50 15.14
#